data_0573b7da299b693d51ee519c4b2abba1
#
_entry.id   0573b7da299b693d51ee519c4b2abba1
#
_cell.length_a   1.000
_cell.length_b   1.000
_cell.length_c   1.000
_cell.angle_alpha   90.00
_cell.angle_beta   90.00
_cell.angle_gamma   90.00
#
_symmetry.space_group_name_H-M   'P 1'
#
loop_
_entity.id
_entity.type
_entity.pdbx_description
1 polymer ?
#
loop_
_entity_poly.entity_id
_entity_poly.type
_entity_poly.pdbx_seq_one_letter_code
_entity_poly.pdbx_strand_id
1 'polypeptide(L)'
;VSDAFDLLVLGDGNPDLVLTGAVEPAFGQAERLVEGARLTVGGSGAILAAGAARLGLRVGFCGVVGDDHFGRFLREELERRGVDVGGLVVDETGPTGVTVVLARPNDRAILTHAGTIADLRTELIDPARLERARHVHVSSYFLQERLTPELPALFERVRAHGATTSVDPNWDPAERWDGGLRDLLGQIDVFLPNETEATRIADLPELGEAVLALAERAGIVVAKAGAEGAVAAHGERLVRARPPTVDALDTTGAGDAFDAGYLASMLAGDPAERSLAIANACGALSTRAVGGVDAQPTMDEVLTLLSLGDAGR
;
A
#
# COMPACT_ATOMS: atom_id res chain seq x y z
N VAL A 1 18.64 -17.12 14.39
CA VAL A 1 17.84 -15.97 13.94
C VAL A 1 16.56 -16.56 13.39
N SER A 2 15.40 -16.13 13.90
CA SER A 2 14.08 -16.61 13.47
C SER A 2 13.87 -16.20 12.01
N ASP A 3 13.65 -17.18 11.11
CA ASP A 3 13.31 -16.97 9.69
C ASP A 3 11.87 -16.44 9.47
N ALA A 4 11.22 -15.90 10.51
CA ALA A 4 9.84 -15.43 10.47
C ALA A 4 9.74 -14.01 9.92
N PHE A 5 8.72 -13.76 9.10
CA PHE A 5 8.34 -12.42 8.67
C PHE A 5 7.43 -11.76 9.69
N ASP A 6 7.65 -10.49 9.98
CA ASP A 6 6.68 -9.68 10.69
C ASP A 6 5.49 -9.34 9.78
N LEU A 7 5.79 -9.09 8.49
CA LEU A 7 4.81 -8.79 7.46
C LEU A 7 5.16 -9.52 6.15
N LEU A 8 4.21 -10.23 5.57
CA LEU A 8 4.27 -10.75 4.20
C LEU A 8 3.28 -9.96 3.33
N VAL A 9 3.79 -9.29 2.31
CA VAL A 9 2.97 -8.50 1.38
C VAL A 9 2.72 -9.30 0.11
N LEU A 10 1.46 -9.42 -0.27
CA LEU A 10 0.99 -10.05 -1.50
C LEU A 10 0.36 -8.98 -2.39
N GLY A 11 0.86 -8.81 -3.61
CA GLY A 11 0.26 -7.81 -4.48
C GLY A 11 1.16 -7.29 -5.59
N ASP A 12 0.85 -6.08 -6.02
CA ASP A 12 1.46 -5.41 -7.13
C ASP A 12 2.83 -4.80 -6.78
N GLY A 13 3.69 -4.87 -7.75
CA GLY A 13 4.95 -4.16 -7.78
C GLY A 13 5.36 -3.90 -9.23
N ASN A 14 5.65 -2.67 -9.53
CA ASN A 14 6.06 -2.22 -10.86
C ASN A 14 6.97 -0.99 -10.73
N PRO A 15 7.81 -0.70 -11.72
CA PRO A 15 8.47 0.60 -11.78
C PRO A 15 7.51 1.71 -12.17
N ASP A 16 7.69 2.88 -11.54
CA ASP A 16 7.06 4.13 -11.95
C ASP A 16 8.07 5.02 -12.66
N LEU A 17 7.80 5.40 -13.90
CA LEU A 17 8.53 6.43 -14.62
C LEU A 17 7.86 7.78 -14.38
N VAL A 18 8.42 8.57 -13.49
CA VAL A 18 7.89 9.89 -13.15
C VAL A 18 8.53 10.95 -14.04
N LEU A 19 7.70 11.66 -14.81
CA LEU A 19 8.09 12.80 -15.63
C LEU A 19 7.61 14.10 -14.96
N THR A 20 8.46 15.13 -14.95
CA THR A 20 8.16 16.43 -14.32
C THR A 20 8.37 17.59 -15.30
N GLY A 21 7.73 18.73 -15.02
CA GLY A 21 7.79 19.94 -15.84
C GLY A 21 6.66 20.03 -16.85
N ALA A 22 6.96 20.34 -18.10
CA ALA A 22 5.96 20.48 -19.18
C ALA A 22 5.50 19.10 -19.70
N VAL A 23 4.75 18.38 -18.91
CA VAL A 23 4.38 16.96 -19.15
C VAL A 23 3.10 16.76 -19.97
N GLU A 24 2.49 17.81 -20.53
CA GLU A 24 1.32 17.66 -21.40
C GLU A 24 1.70 17.06 -22.75
N PRO A 25 1.21 15.86 -23.11
CA PRO A 25 1.49 15.26 -24.41
C PRO A 25 0.87 16.09 -25.54
N ALA A 26 1.58 16.24 -26.64
CA ALA A 26 1.05 16.81 -27.86
C ALA A 26 1.08 15.76 -28.98
N PHE A 27 -0.09 15.35 -29.45
CA PHE A 27 -0.17 14.44 -30.59
C PHE A 27 0.23 15.14 -31.89
N GLY A 28 0.48 14.40 -32.98
CA GLY A 28 0.88 14.98 -34.26
C GLY A 28 2.40 15.06 -34.43
N GLN A 29 3.14 14.14 -33.83
CA GLN A 29 4.61 14.04 -33.91
C GLN A 29 5.34 15.26 -33.33
N ALA A 30 4.67 15.98 -32.40
CA ALA A 30 5.30 17.09 -31.69
C ALA A 30 6.12 16.55 -30.52
N GLU A 31 7.43 16.85 -30.51
CA GLU A 31 8.29 16.57 -29.38
C GLU A 31 8.08 17.62 -28.28
N ARG A 32 7.96 17.13 -27.04
CA ARG A 32 7.92 17.97 -25.84
C ARG A 32 9.07 17.60 -24.92
N LEU A 33 9.88 18.59 -24.57
CA LEU A 33 10.94 18.40 -23.61
C LEU A 33 10.38 18.54 -22.21
N VAL A 34 10.66 17.55 -21.36
CA VAL A 34 10.32 17.53 -19.93
C VAL A 34 11.54 17.99 -19.12
N GLU A 35 11.31 18.44 -17.87
CA GLU A 35 12.39 18.96 -17.02
C GLU A 35 13.10 17.82 -16.27
N GLY A 36 12.39 16.74 -15.98
CA GLY A 36 12.94 15.59 -15.26
C GLY A 36 12.30 14.29 -15.66
N ALA A 37 13.07 13.20 -15.58
CA ALA A 37 12.62 11.84 -15.75
C ALA A 37 13.29 10.95 -14.69
N ARG A 38 12.49 10.21 -13.93
CA ARG A 38 12.99 9.36 -12.86
C ARG A 38 12.28 8.01 -12.85
N LEU A 39 13.05 6.93 -12.79
CA LEU A 39 12.54 5.59 -12.53
C LEU A 39 12.61 5.31 -11.03
N THR A 40 11.50 4.89 -10.43
CA THR A 40 11.38 4.58 -8.99
C THR A 40 10.51 3.35 -8.78
N VAL A 41 10.50 2.82 -7.56
CA VAL A 41 9.56 1.76 -7.17
C VAL A 41 8.14 2.33 -7.16
N GLY A 42 7.23 1.63 -7.81
CA GLY A 42 5.80 1.83 -7.83
C GLY A 42 5.06 0.52 -7.54
N GLY A 43 3.73 0.59 -7.58
CA GLY A 43 2.85 -0.46 -7.09
C GLY A 43 2.67 -0.39 -5.57
N SER A 44 1.42 -0.34 -5.12
CA SER A 44 1.07 -0.16 -3.70
C SER A 44 1.74 -1.21 -2.81
N GLY A 45 1.74 -2.48 -3.22
CA GLY A 45 2.37 -3.55 -2.48
C GLY A 45 3.87 -3.37 -2.31
N ALA A 46 4.58 -2.99 -3.38
CA ALA A 46 6.01 -2.78 -3.32
C ALA A 46 6.39 -1.52 -2.51
N ILE A 47 5.61 -0.43 -2.64
CA ILE A 47 5.79 0.79 -1.86
C ILE A 47 5.57 0.52 -0.37
N LEU A 48 4.48 -0.16 -0.01
CA LEU A 48 4.18 -0.56 1.37
C LEU A 48 5.29 -1.45 1.94
N ALA A 49 5.74 -2.46 1.20
CA ALA A 49 6.80 -3.37 1.63
C ALA A 49 8.10 -2.61 1.94
N ALA A 50 8.50 -1.70 1.05
CA ALA A 50 9.68 -0.85 1.25
C ALA A 50 9.55 0.04 2.49
N GLY A 51 8.37 0.66 2.69
CA GLY A 51 8.08 1.49 3.86
C GLY A 51 8.12 0.71 5.16
N ALA A 52 7.49 -0.45 5.20
CA ALA A 52 7.47 -1.32 6.37
C ALA A 52 8.88 -1.83 6.75
N ALA A 53 9.70 -2.19 5.75
CA ALA A 53 11.09 -2.57 5.99
C ALA A 53 11.90 -1.39 6.55
N ARG A 54 11.70 -0.17 6.03
CA ARG A 54 12.36 1.03 6.54
C ARG A 54 11.94 1.40 7.96
N LEU A 55 10.73 1.04 8.37
CA LEU A 55 10.25 1.16 9.76
C LEU A 55 10.80 0.08 10.69
N GLY A 56 11.57 -0.88 10.17
CA GLY A 56 12.27 -1.90 10.94
C GLY A 56 11.58 -3.27 10.99
N LEU A 57 10.52 -3.51 10.22
CA LEU A 57 9.90 -4.83 10.11
C LEU A 57 10.73 -5.75 9.22
N ARG A 58 10.65 -7.06 9.48
CA ARG A 58 11.12 -8.11 8.57
C ARG A 58 10.01 -8.38 7.56
N VAL A 59 10.21 -7.91 6.33
CA VAL A 59 9.19 -7.91 5.29
C VAL A 59 9.55 -8.88 4.19
N GLY A 60 8.61 -9.77 3.81
CA GLY A 60 8.64 -10.53 2.58
C GLY A 60 7.66 -9.96 1.57
N PHE A 61 8.02 -10.01 0.28
CA PHE A 61 7.15 -9.58 -0.81
C PHE A 61 6.91 -10.75 -1.78
N CYS A 62 5.63 -10.95 -2.15
CA CYS A 62 5.19 -11.90 -3.16
C CYS A 62 4.41 -11.15 -4.25
N GLY A 63 4.86 -11.27 -5.47
CA GLY A 63 4.27 -10.66 -6.66
C GLY A 63 4.80 -11.34 -7.91
N VAL A 64 4.42 -10.86 -9.08
CA VAL A 64 4.88 -11.39 -10.36
C VAL A 64 5.49 -10.28 -11.20
N VAL A 65 6.66 -10.54 -11.78
CA VAL A 65 7.36 -9.65 -12.73
C VAL A 65 7.77 -10.42 -13.97
N GLY A 66 7.99 -9.74 -15.07
CA GLY A 66 8.57 -10.35 -16.27
C GLY A 66 10.08 -10.51 -16.18
N ASP A 67 10.66 -11.37 -17.04
CA ASP A 67 12.12 -11.43 -17.24
C ASP A 67 12.60 -10.28 -18.15
N ASP A 68 12.46 -9.05 -17.68
CA ASP A 68 12.84 -7.85 -18.37
C ASP A 68 13.63 -6.86 -17.50
N HIS A 69 13.96 -5.69 -18.05
CA HIS A 69 14.69 -4.67 -17.30
C HIS A 69 13.88 -4.10 -16.14
N PHE A 70 12.56 -4.01 -16.26
CA PHE A 70 11.68 -3.47 -15.23
C PHE A 70 11.55 -4.43 -14.05
N GLY A 71 11.42 -5.74 -14.32
CA GLY A 71 11.38 -6.76 -13.27
C GLY A 71 12.69 -6.86 -12.49
N ARG A 72 13.85 -6.80 -13.19
CA ARG A 72 15.16 -6.75 -12.54
C ARG A 72 15.33 -5.50 -11.68
N PHE A 73 14.97 -4.33 -12.20
CA PHE A 73 15.00 -3.07 -11.46
C PHE A 73 14.19 -3.15 -10.17
N LEU A 74 12.94 -3.61 -10.25
CA LEU A 74 12.07 -3.72 -9.07
C LEU A 74 12.66 -4.65 -8.01
N ARG A 75 13.14 -5.83 -8.42
CA ARG A 75 13.80 -6.80 -7.52
C ARG A 75 14.99 -6.17 -6.79
N GLU A 76 15.92 -5.57 -7.52
CA GLU A 76 17.14 -4.96 -6.98
C GLU A 76 16.81 -3.80 -6.01
N GLU A 77 15.81 -2.98 -6.34
CA GLU A 77 15.39 -1.86 -5.51
C GLU A 77 14.73 -2.31 -4.20
N LEU A 78 13.90 -3.36 -4.23
CA LEU A 78 13.30 -3.94 -3.03
C LEU A 78 14.35 -4.61 -2.13
N GLU A 79 15.28 -5.40 -2.72
CA GLU A 79 16.39 -6.00 -1.98
C GLU A 79 17.27 -4.94 -1.31
N ARG A 80 17.61 -3.86 -2.01
CA ARG A 80 18.39 -2.73 -1.48
C ARG A 80 17.69 -2.05 -0.30
N ARG A 81 16.36 -2.09 -0.26
CA ARG A 81 15.53 -1.53 0.83
C ARG A 81 15.29 -2.52 1.96
N GLY A 82 15.89 -3.71 1.91
CA GLY A 82 15.81 -4.72 2.97
C GLY A 82 14.55 -5.60 2.92
N VAL A 83 13.83 -5.62 1.79
CA VAL A 83 12.69 -6.51 1.57
C VAL A 83 13.19 -7.86 1.07
N ASP A 84 12.70 -8.96 1.64
CA ASP A 84 12.92 -10.31 1.11
C ASP A 84 12.06 -10.53 -0.14
N VAL A 85 12.69 -10.62 -1.30
CA VAL A 85 12.07 -10.83 -2.60
C VAL A 85 12.07 -12.28 -3.07
N GLY A 86 12.37 -13.22 -2.20
CA GLY A 86 12.34 -14.66 -2.54
C GLY A 86 10.93 -15.19 -2.89
N GLY A 87 9.88 -14.39 -2.68
CA GLY A 87 8.50 -14.64 -3.15
C GLY A 87 8.16 -13.92 -4.47
N LEU A 88 9.07 -13.17 -5.05
CA LEU A 88 8.86 -12.49 -6.33
C LEU A 88 9.10 -13.47 -7.49
N VAL A 89 8.02 -13.85 -8.16
CA VAL A 89 8.02 -14.82 -9.27
C VAL A 89 8.38 -14.10 -10.57
N VAL A 90 9.26 -14.71 -11.37
CA VAL A 90 9.59 -14.21 -12.71
C VAL A 90 8.79 -15.00 -13.74
N ASP A 91 7.95 -14.32 -14.51
CA ASP A 91 7.26 -14.87 -15.68
C ASP A 91 8.12 -14.62 -16.92
N GLU A 92 8.57 -15.71 -17.58
CA GLU A 92 9.38 -15.64 -18.80
C GLU A 92 8.57 -15.18 -20.02
N THR A 93 7.23 -15.11 -19.94
CA THR A 93 6.33 -14.89 -21.08
C THR A 93 5.61 -13.55 -21.04
N GLY A 94 5.41 -12.99 -19.86
CA GLY A 94 4.72 -11.72 -19.66
C GLY A 94 5.69 -10.55 -19.37
N PRO A 95 5.39 -9.33 -19.84
CA PRO A 95 6.18 -8.14 -19.48
C PRO A 95 5.85 -7.68 -18.07
N THR A 96 6.83 -7.14 -17.37
CA THR A 96 6.60 -6.45 -16.09
C THR A 96 5.65 -5.26 -16.28
N GLY A 97 4.73 -5.05 -15.34
CA GLY A 97 3.92 -3.83 -15.31
C GLY A 97 4.80 -2.58 -15.22
N VAL A 98 4.33 -1.48 -15.78
CA VAL A 98 5.00 -0.18 -15.69
C VAL A 98 3.98 0.94 -15.64
N THR A 99 4.22 1.93 -14.80
CA THR A 99 3.40 3.14 -14.72
C THR A 99 4.21 4.35 -15.19
N VAL A 100 3.61 5.20 -16.03
CA VAL A 100 4.14 6.51 -16.36
C VAL A 100 3.31 7.56 -15.63
N VAL A 101 3.97 8.31 -14.76
CA VAL A 101 3.37 9.40 -13.99
C VAL A 101 3.76 10.73 -14.62
N LEU A 102 2.78 11.47 -15.10
CA LEU A 102 2.94 12.83 -15.62
C LEU A 102 2.63 13.80 -14.48
N ALA A 103 3.67 14.24 -13.77
CA ALA A 103 3.52 15.03 -12.56
C ALA A 103 3.54 16.53 -12.85
N ARG A 104 2.52 17.25 -12.35
CA ARG A 104 2.40 18.72 -12.33
C ARG A 104 2.27 19.24 -10.90
N PRO A 105 2.48 20.51 -10.64
CA PRO A 105 2.16 21.09 -9.34
C PRO A 105 0.68 20.83 -8.98
N ASN A 106 0.46 20.13 -7.87
CA ASN A 106 -0.85 19.79 -7.31
C ASN A 106 -1.73 18.84 -8.14
N ASP A 107 -1.20 18.19 -9.22
CA ASP A 107 -1.97 17.29 -10.07
C ASP A 107 -1.07 16.27 -10.77
N ARG A 108 -1.62 15.15 -11.19
CA ARG A 108 -0.91 14.13 -11.98
C ARG A 108 -1.85 13.35 -12.89
N ALA A 109 -1.33 12.91 -14.02
CA ALA A 109 -1.96 11.87 -14.84
C ALA A 109 -1.14 10.58 -14.73
N ILE A 110 -1.83 9.45 -14.72
CA ILE A 110 -1.23 8.13 -14.53
C ILE A 110 -1.62 7.25 -15.73
N LEU A 111 -0.63 6.64 -16.35
CA LEU A 111 -0.80 5.69 -17.45
C LEU A 111 -0.10 4.39 -17.06
N THR A 112 -0.87 3.33 -16.84
CA THR A 112 -0.35 2.03 -16.40
C THR A 112 -0.52 0.97 -17.48
N HIS A 113 0.60 0.32 -17.84
CA HIS A 113 0.58 -0.97 -18.49
C HIS A 113 0.59 -2.04 -17.41
N ALA A 114 -0.49 -2.80 -17.30
CA ALA A 114 -0.65 -3.77 -16.20
C ALA A 114 0.39 -4.90 -16.24
N GLY A 115 0.75 -5.40 -17.44
CA GLY A 115 1.69 -6.52 -17.54
C GLY A 115 1.30 -7.67 -16.62
N THR A 116 2.26 -8.11 -15.81
CA THR A 116 2.10 -9.22 -14.85
C THR A 116 1.48 -8.81 -13.49
N ILE A 117 0.99 -7.59 -13.31
CA ILE A 117 0.44 -7.10 -12.01
C ILE A 117 -0.68 -8.02 -11.49
N ALA A 118 -1.57 -8.48 -12.37
CA ALA A 118 -2.72 -9.31 -12.00
C ALA A 118 -2.43 -10.81 -11.94
N ASP A 119 -1.18 -11.24 -12.18
CA ASP A 119 -0.86 -12.66 -12.39
C ASP A 119 -0.53 -13.44 -11.12
N LEU A 120 -0.44 -12.76 -9.97
CA LEU A 120 -0.26 -13.45 -8.69
C LEU A 120 -1.49 -14.33 -8.39
N ARG A 121 -1.23 -15.56 -7.98
CA ARG A 121 -2.22 -16.56 -7.54
C ARG A 121 -1.62 -17.41 -6.44
N THR A 122 -2.46 -18.08 -5.65
CA THR A 122 -2.01 -18.84 -4.47
C THR A 122 -1.01 -19.95 -4.79
N GLU A 123 -1.08 -20.54 -5.96
CA GLU A 123 -0.13 -21.58 -6.41
C GLU A 123 1.30 -21.09 -6.55
N LEU A 124 1.49 -19.78 -6.75
CA LEU A 124 2.80 -19.13 -6.88
C LEU A 124 3.39 -18.72 -5.53
N ILE A 125 2.59 -18.77 -4.46
CA ILE A 125 3.02 -18.38 -3.11
C ILE A 125 3.51 -19.63 -2.39
N ASP A 126 4.80 -19.65 -2.04
CA ASP A 126 5.38 -20.72 -1.22
C ASP A 126 4.64 -20.81 0.14
N PRO A 127 3.98 -21.94 0.44
CA PRO A 127 3.28 -22.13 1.70
C PRO A 127 4.13 -21.87 2.94
N ALA A 128 5.43 -22.19 2.88
CA ALA A 128 6.35 -21.96 3.99
C ALA A 128 6.53 -20.46 4.31
N ARG A 129 6.30 -19.55 3.35
CA ARG A 129 6.32 -18.10 3.60
C ARG A 129 5.09 -17.65 4.37
N LEU A 130 3.90 -18.17 4.03
CA LEU A 130 2.66 -17.90 4.75
C LEU A 130 2.73 -18.38 6.21
N GLU A 131 3.24 -19.61 6.42
CA GLU A 131 3.36 -20.22 7.75
C GLU A 131 4.35 -19.47 8.67
N ARG A 132 5.31 -18.74 8.11
CA ARG A 132 6.29 -17.95 8.84
C ARG A 132 5.91 -16.49 9.03
N ALA A 133 4.78 -16.03 8.47
CA ALA A 133 4.33 -14.65 8.58
C ALA A 133 3.50 -14.46 9.87
N ARG A 134 3.73 -13.35 10.58
CA ARG A 134 2.86 -12.90 11.69
C ARG A 134 1.63 -12.17 11.17
N HIS A 135 1.77 -11.52 10.01
CA HIS A 135 0.71 -10.79 9.34
C HIS A 135 0.85 -10.90 7.82
N VAL A 136 -0.27 -11.09 7.12
CA VAL A 136 -0.33 -11.13 5.66
C VAL A 136 -1.16 -9.96 5.17
N HIS A 137 -0.57 -9.13 4.33
CA HIS A 137 -1.23 -7.97 3.71
C HIS A 137 -1.46 -8.23 2.22
N VAL A 138 -2.66 -7.95 1.73
CA VAL A 138 -2.99 -7.93 0.30
C VAL A 138 -3.18 -6.49 -0.14
N SER A 139 -2.32 -6.06 -1.05
CA SER A 139 -2.36 -4.74 -1.66
C SER A 139 -3.12 -4.77 -2.98
N SER A 140 -3.76 -3.63 -3.32
CA SER A 140 -4.41 -3.43 -4.62
C SER A 140 -5.41 -4.53 -4.97
N TYR A 141 -6.32 -4.85 -4.04
CA TYR A 141 -7.29 -5.93 -4.18
C TYR A 141 -7.97 -5.97 -5.56
N PHE A 142 -8.42 -4.83 -6.05
CA PHE A 142 -9.13 -4.76 -7.34
C PHE A 142 -8.24 -4.97 -8.57
N LEU A 143 -6.91 -4.91 -8.41
CA LEU A 143 -5.95 -5.23 -9.48
C LEU A 143 -5.47 -6.68 -9.44
N GLN A 144 -5.72 -7.42 -8.35
CA GLN A 144 -5.26 -8.80 -8.16
C GLN A 144 -6.31 -9.80 -8.67
N GLU A 145 -6.65 -9.71 -9.96
CA GLU A 145 -7.79 -10.44 -10.56
C GLU A 145 -7.69 -11.96 -10.38
N ARG A 146 -6.48 -12.55 -10.40
CA ARG A 146 -6.27 -14.00 -10.24
C ARG A 146 -6.21 -14.43 -8.79
N LEU A 147 -5.70 -13.57 -7.90
CA LEU A 147 -5.57 -13.87 -6.48
C LEU A 147 -6.89 -13.68 -5.73
N THR A 148 -7.65 -12.65 -6.07
CA THR A 148 -8.88 -12.25 -5.37
C THR A 148 -9.89 -13.38 -5.16
N PRO A 149 -10.23 -14.23 -6.16
CA PRO A 149 -11.16 -15.33 -5.97
C PRO A 149 -10.65 -16.41 -4.99
N GLU A 150 -9.34 -16.47 -4.77
CA GLU A 150 -8.67 -17.46 -3.93
C GLU A 150 -8.43 -16.97 -2.49
N LEU A 151 -8.62 -15.67 -2.22
CA LEU A 151 -8.36 -15.06 -0.92
C LEU A 151 -9.14 -15.68 0.25
N PRO A 152 -10.43 -16.09 0.11
CA PRO A 152 -11.12 -16.71 1.22
C PRO A 152 -10.40 -17.96 1.76
N ALA A 153 -10.00 -18.86 0.87
CA ALA A 153 -9.26 -20.07 1.26
C ALA A 153 -7.83 -19.75 1.74
N LEU A 154 -7.18 -18.75 1.16
CA LEU A 154 -5.86 -18.30 1.59
C LEU A 154 -5.92 -17.72 3.01
N PHE A 155 -6.89 -16.88 3.32
CA PHE A 155 -7.05 -16.26 4.65
C PHE A 155 -7.42 -17.27 5.72
N GLU A 156 -8.23 -18.29 5.40
CA GLU A 156 -8.46 -19.42 6.31
C GLU A 156 -7.14 -20.11 6.69
N ARG A 157 -6.27 -20.37 5.72
CA ARG A 157 -4.95 -20.99 5.97
C ARG A 157 -4.07 -20.09 6.81
N VAL A 158 -3.99 -18.81 6.47
CA VAL A 158 -3.20 -17.79 7.22
C VAL A 158 -3.63 -17.78 8.70
N ARG A 159 -4.93 -17.69 8.96
CA ARG A 159 -5.49 -17.64 10.31
C ARG A 159 -5.31 -18.97 11.07
N ALA A 160 -5.33 -20.11 10.38
CA ALA A 160 -5.07 -21.42 10.99
C ALA A 160 -3.65 -21.53 11.58
N HIS A 161 -2.69 -20.75 11.07
CA HIS A 161 -1.33 -20.64 11.61
C HIS A 161 -1.16 -19.53 12.64
N GLY A 162 -2.26 -18.82 13.02
CA GLY A 162 -2.25 -17.77 14.02
C GLY A 162 -1.78 -16.40 13.51
N ALA A 163 -1.62 -16.22 12.19
CA ALA A 163 -1.35 -14.95 11.57
C ALA A 163 -2.63 -14.14 11.36
N THR A 164 -2.49 -12.80 11.34
CA THR A 164 -3.58 -11.87 11.02
C THR A 164 -3.51 -11.42 9.57
N THR A 165 -4.60 -10.82 9.08
CA THR A 165 -4.76 -10.42 7.68
C THR A 165 -5.11 -8.95 7.53
N SER A 166 -4.62 -8.30 6.46
CA SER A 166 -5.09 -6.98 6.06
C SER A 166 -5.26 -6.85 4.55
N VAL A 167 -6.09 -5.91 4.13
CA VAL A 167 -6.36 -5.61 2.73
C VAL A 167 -6.41 -4.10 2.53
N ASP A 168 -5.68 -3.60 1.53
CA ASP A 168 -5.90 -2.31 0.90
C ASP A 168 -6.62 -2.55 -0.44
N PRO A 169 -7.85 -2.01 -0.63
CA PRO A 169 -8.61 -2.23 -1.85
C PRO A 169 -7.97 -1.54 -3.06
N ASN A 170 -7.36 -0.38 -2.88
CA ASN A 170 -6.95 0.52 -3.93
C ASN A 170 -8.12 0.89 -4.87
N TRP A 171 -7.87 1.64 -5.95
CA TRP A 171 -8.89 2.02 -6.90
C TRP A 171 -9.45 0.82 -7.67
N ASP A 172 -10.79 0.72 -7.78
CA ASP A 172 -11.44 -0.24 -8.68
C ASP A 172 -11.49 0.33 -10.11
N PRO A 173 -10.74 -0.22 -11.08
CA PRO A 173 -10.78 0.28 -12.46
C PRO A 173 -12.15 0.14 -13.12
N ALA A 174 -12.98 -0.79 -12.63
CA ALA A 174 -14.35 -1.00 -13.11
C ALA A 174 -15.40 -0.14 -12.38
N GLU A 175 -15.00 0.58 -11.32
CA GLU A 175 -15.84 1.41 -10.46
C GLU A 175 -17.10 0.71 -9.90
N ARG A 176 -17.03 -0.60 -9.71
CA ARG A 176 -18.14 -1.40 -9.14
C ARG A 176 -18.05 -1.55 -7.63
N TRP A 177 -16.86 -1.40 -7.08
CA TRP A 177 -16.56 -1.35 -5.65
C TRP A 177 -17.02 -2.56 -4.83
N ASP A 178 -17.04 -3.74 -5.46
CA ASP A 178 -17.41 -4.99 -4.82
C ASP A 178 -16.41 -6.10 -5.16
N GLY A 179 -16.49 -6.72 -6.33
CA GLY A 179 -15.56 -7.79 -6.75
C GLY A 179 -15.43 -8.95 -5.74
N GLY A 180 -16.45 -9.19 -4.88
CA GLY A 180 -16.43 -10.17 -3.80
C GLY A 180 -15.82 -9.67 -2.48
N LEU A 181 -15.38 -8.40 -2.44
CA LEU A 181 -14.75 -7.80 -1.25
C LEU A 181 -15.70 -7.79 -0.05
N ARG A 182 -16.98 -7.47 -0.27
CA ARG A 182 -17.98 -7.42 0.81
C ARG A 182 -18.16 -8.77 1.51
N ASP A 183 -18.03 -9.87 0.79
CA ASP A 183 -18.09 -11.22 1.38
C ASP A 183 -16.79 -11.60 2.08
N LEU A 184 -15.66 -11.06 1.62
CA LEU A 184 -14.34 -11.28 2.22
C LEU A 184 -14.14 -10.50 3.53
N LEU A 185 -14.83 -9.36 3.74
CA LEU A 185 -14.64 -8.49 4.91
C LEU A 185 -14.63 -9.25 6.25
N GLY A 186 -15.48 -10.27 6.41
CA GLY A 186 -15.54 -11.09 7.63
C GLY A 186 -14.28 -11.92 7.90
N GLN A 187 -13.35 -11.97 6.97
CA GLN A 187 -12.07 -12.67 7.12
C GLN A 187 -10.88 -11.71 7.18
N ILE A 188 -11.12 -10.38 7.13
CA ILE A 188 -10.11 -9.35 7.17
C ILE A 188 -10.00 -8.80 8.59
N ASP A 189 -8.82 -8.91 9.21
CA ASP A 189 -8.57 -8.36 10.54
C ASP A 189 -8.36 -6.84 10.49
N VAL A 190 -7.73 -6.30 9.43
CA VAL A 190 -7.55 -4.87 9.21
C VAL A 190 -7.85 -4.48 7.75
N PHE A 191 -8.84 -3.64 7.53
CA PHE A 191 -9.20 -3.11 6.22
C PHE A 191 -8.76 -1.64 6.09
N LEU A 192 -8.01 -1.31 5.04
CA LEU A 192 -7.26 -0.05 4.89
C LEU A 192 -7.67 0.78 3.66
N PRO A 193 -8.93 1.15 3.48
CA PRO A 193 -9.37 1.97 2.36
C PRO A 193 -8.95 3.44 2.52
N ASN A 194 -9.00 4.22 1.43
CA ASN A 194 -9.10 5.67 1.53
C ASN A 194 -10.58 6.11 1.65
N GLU A 195 -10.81 7.42 1.83
CA GLU A 195 -12.16 7.98 2.00
C GLU A 195 -13.09 7.63 0.83
N THR A 196 -12.62 7.80 -0.41
CA THR A 196 -13.42 7.48 -1.60
C THR A 196 -13.74 5.99 -1.66
N GLU A 197 -12.78 5.14 -1.42
CA GLU A 197 -12.94 3.68 -1.41
C GLU A 197 -13.91 3.26 -0.31
N ALA A 198 -13.72 3.75 0.92
CA ALA A 198 -14.61 3.43 2.05
C ALA A 198 -16.06 3.79 1.75
N THR A 199 -16.31 5.02 1.29
CA THR A 199 -17.66 5.50 0.99
C THR A 199 -18.31 4.76 -0.18
N ARG A 200 -17.53 4.42 -1.21
CA ARG A 200 -18.03 3.65 -2.37
C ARG A 200 -18.30 2.19 -2.02
N ILE A 201 -17.43 1.53 -1.27
CA ILE A 201 -17.59 0.13 -0.86
C ILE A 201 -18.77 -0.02 0.11
N ALA A 202 -18.92 0.93 1.05
CA ALA A 202 -20.03 0.93 1.99
C ALA A 202 -21.37 1.40 1.36
N ASP A 203 -21.32 2.08 0.20
CA ASP A 203 -22.45 2.79 -0.41
C ASP A 203 -23.08 3.83 0.54
N LEU A 204 -22.20 4.59 1.24
CA LEU A 204 -22.56 5.62 2.20
C LEU A 204 -21.73 6.88 1.95
N PRO A 205 -22.35 8.09 1.92
CA PRO A 205 -21.64 9.32 1.55
C PRO A 205 -20.72 9.86 2.66
N GLU A 206 -21.03 9.55 3.94
CA GLU A 206 -20.30 10.09 5.08
C GLU A 206 -19.22 9.10 5.54
N LEU A 207 -17.96 9.54 5.59
CA LEU A 207 -16.82 8.69 5.92
C LEU A 207 -16.99 7.97 7.28
N GLY A 208 -17.45 8.67 8.31
CA GLY A 208 -17.62 8.06 9.64
C GLY A 208 -18.67 6.95 9.65
N GLU A 209 -19.78 7.15 8.94
CA GLU A 209 -20.83 6.13 8.79
C GLU A 209 -20.34 4.95 7.95
N ALA A 210 -19.62 5.22 6.85
CA ALA A 210 -19.03 4.20 5.99
C ALA A 210 -18.04 3.31 6.78
N VAL A 211 -17.14 3.91 7.55
CA VAL A 211 -16.14 3.19 8.34
C VAL A 211 -16.80 2.34 9.42
N LEU A 212 -17.83 2.83 10.10
CA LEU A 212 -18.59 2.05 11.08
C LEU A 212 -19.32 0.87 10.43
N ALA A 213 -20.02 1.09 9.32
CA ALA A 213 -20.72 0.03 8.60
C ALA A 213 -19.79 -1.08 8.09
N LEU A 214 -18.60 -0.71 7.62
CA LEU A 214 -17.58 -1.68 7.23
C LEU A 214 -17.01 -2.45 8.45
N ALA A 215 -16.86 -1.78 9.60
CA ALA A 215 -16.35 -2.38 10.82
C ALA A 215 -17.37 -3.32 11.51
N GLU A 216 -18.63 -3.33 11.11
CA GLU A 216 -19.60 -4.37 11.51
C GLU A 216 -19.22 -5.74 10.92
N ARG A 217 -18.44 -5.77 9.85
CA ARG A 217 -18.08 -7.00 9.11
C ARG A 217 -16.58 -7.31 9.20
N ALA A 218 -15.72 -6.32 9.04
CA ALA A 218 -14.27 -6.46 9.20
C ALA A 218 -13.86 -6.31 10.67
N GLY A 219 -12.65 -6.77 11.05
CA GLY A 219 -12.14 -6.61 12.42
C GLY A 219 -11.92 -5.15 12.78
N ILE A 220 -11.02 -4.49 12.06
CA ILE A 220 -10.71 -3.06 12.19
C ILE A 220 -10.78 -2.44 10.79
N VAL A 221 -11.40 -1.27 10.68
CA VAL A 221 -11.36 -0.46 9.45
C VAL A 221 -10.60 0.82 9.72
N VAL A 222 -9.64 1.15 8.86
CA VAL A 222 -8.80 2.34 8.97
C VAL A 222 -8.85 3.11 7.65
N ALA A 223 -9.60 4.18 7.60
CA ALA A 223 -9.78 4.97 6.38
C ALA A 223 -8.85 6.19 6.37
N LYS A 224 -8.08 6.31 5.29
CA LYS A 224 -7.19 7.44 4.99
C LYS A 224 -8.00 8.59 4.40
N ALA A 225 -7.92 9.80 4.98
CA ALA A 225 -8.65 11.00 4.55
C ALA A 225 -7.70 12.16 4.15
N GLY A 226 -6.53 11.84 3.62
CA GLY A 226 -5.55 12.81 3.12
C GLY A 226 -5.18 13.87 4.17
N ALA A 227 -5.37 15.14 3.86
CA ALA A 227 -5.05 16.26 4.75
C ALA A 227 -5.92 16.30 6.03
N GLU A 228 -7.08 15.66 6.03
CA GLU A 228 -7.94 15.54 7.23
C GLU A 228 -7.48 14.43 8.18
N GLY A 229 -6.51 13.62 7.75
CA GLY A 229 -5.91 12.55 8.55
C GLY A 229 -6.52 11.19 8.32
N ALA A 230 -6.95 10.52 9.39
CA ALA A 230 -7.51 9.19 9.30
C ALA A 230 -8.59 8.92 10.35
N VAL A 231 -9.45 7.96 10.03
CA VAL A 231 -10.54 7.48 10.88
C VAL A 231 -10.41 5.98 11.02
N ALA A 232 -10.39 5.46 12.26
CA ALA A 232 -10.44 4.02 12.51
C ALA A 232 -11.68 3.63 13.29
N ALA A 233 -12.26 2.47 12.95
CA ALA A 233 -13.33 1.86 13.75
C ALA A 233 -13.00 0.40 14.10
N HIS A 234 -13.38 -0.01 15.30
CA HIS A 234 -13.42 -1.38 15.77
C HIS A 234 -14.75 -1.59 16.51
N GLY A 235 -15.66 -2.34 15.93
CA GLY A 235 -17.05 -2.36 16.35
C GLY A 235 -17.64 -0.94 16.33
N GLU A 236 -18.30 -0.52 17.40
CA GLU A 236 -18.91 0.81 17.54
C GLU A 236 -17.91 1.92 17.91
N ARG A 237 -16.66 1.57 18.25
CA ARG A 237 -15.65 2.55 18.67
C ARG A 237 -15.02 3.21 17.47
N LEU A 238 -15.17 4.52 17.36
CA LEU A 238 -14.57 5.36 16.33
C LEU A 238 -13.45 6.23 16.92
N VAL A 239 -12.29 6.23 16.27
CA VAL A 239 -11.12 7.06 16.62
C VAL A 239 -10.72 7.88 15.40
N ARG A 240 -10.34 9.15 15.63
CA ARG A 240 -9.86 10.07 14.57
C ARG A 240 -8.51 10.63 14.97
N ALA A 241 -7.61 10.78 14.00
CA ALA A 241 -6.33 11.44 14.19
C ALA A 241 -6.02 12.34 12.99
N ARG A 242 -5.48 13.54 13.26
CA ARG A 242 -5.02 14.46 12.21
C ARG A 242 -3.54 14.22 11.90
N PRO A 243 -3.10 14.42 10.65
CA PRO A 243 -1.71 14.32 10.31
C PRO A 243 -0.91 15.51 10.87
N PRO A 244 0.39 15.35 11.12
CA PRO A 244 1.28 16.47 11.35
C PRO A 244 1.40 17.31 10.06
N THR A 245 1.65 18.61 10.22
CA THR A 245 1.88 19.51 9.08
C THR A 245 3.28 19.31 8.51
N VAL A 246 3.37 19.10 7.20
CA VAL A 246 4.62 18.98 6.44
C VAL A 246 4.50 19.76 5.12
N ASP A 247 5.64 20.18 4.56
CA ASP A 247 5.69 20.74 3.21
C ASP A 247 5.69 19.60 2.19
N ALA A 248 4.52 19.28 1.66
CA ALA A 248 4.34 18.19 0.71
C ALA A 248 4.80 18.61 -0.70
N LEU A 249 5.59 17.73 -1.34
CA LEU A 249 6.03 17.88 -2.74
C LEU A 249 5.27 16.93 -3.67
N ASP A 250 5.07 15.68 -3.25
CA ASP A 250 4.39 14.64 -4.02
C ASP A 250 3.66 13.69 -3.08
N THR A 251 2.40 13.41 -3.36
CA THR A 251 1.55 12.51 -2.55
C THR A 251 1.55 11.06 -3.03
N THR A 252 2.39 10.72 -4.02
CA THR A 252 2.52 9.34 -4.51
C THR A 252 3.01 8.43 -3.38
N GLY A 253 2.33 7.31 -3.17
CA GLY A 253 2.68 6.34 -2.14
C GLY A 253 2.40 6.78 -0.69
N ALA A 254 1.76 7.94 -0.46
CA ALA A 254 1.45 8.39 0.89
C ALA A 254 0.47 7.46 1.63
N GLY A 255 -0.50 6.88 0.90
CA GLY A 255 -1.40 5.85 1.42
C GLY A 255 -0.65 4.59 1.82
N ASP A 256 0.26 4.11 0.98
CA ASP A 256 1.05 2.91 1.24
C ASP A 256 2.03 3.12 2.40
N ALA A 257 2.62 4.31 2.51
CA ALA A 257 3.45 4.68 3.66
C ALA A 257 2.64 4.79 4.96
N PHE A 258 1.40 5.30 4.88
CA PHE A 258 0.44 5.29 6.00
C PHE A 258 0.14 3.85 6.43
N ASP A 259 -0.20 2.97 5.50
CA ASP A 259 -0.53 1.57 5.78
C ASP A 259 0.66 0.83 6.39
N ALA A 260 1.87 1.05 5.88
CA ALA A 260 3.11 0.54 6.48
C ALA A 260 3.29 1.00 7.93
N GLY A 261 3.04 2.27 8.21
CA GLY A 261 3.10 2.85 9.56
C GLY A 261 2.05 2.27 10.50
N TYR A 262 0.81 2.13 10.02
CA TYR A 262 -0.26 1.53 10.80
C TYR A 262 0.04 0.08 11.17
N LEU A 263 0.42 -0.73 10.18
CA LEU A 263 0.74 -2.14 10.39
C LEU A 263 1.97 -2.32 11.29
N ALA A 264 3.00 -1.48 11.15
CA ALA A 264 4.18 -1.54 12.00
C ALA A 264 3.83 -1.28 13.47
N SER A 265 3.04 -0.25 13.76
CA SER A 265 2.61 0.10 15.12
C SER A 265 1.65 -0.94 15.70
N MET A 266 0.68 -1.41 14.93
CA MET A 266 -0.25 -2.48 15.33
C MET A 266 0.50 -3.77 15.70
N LEU A 267 1.47 -4.19 14.89
CA LEU A 267 2.28 -5.39 15.13
C LEU A 267 3.22 -5.25 16.33
N ALA A 268 3.56 -4.01 16.71
CA ALA A 268 4.25 -3.71 17.96
C ALA A 268 3.33 -3.77 19.20
N GLY A 269 2.00 -3.86 19.00
CA GLY A 269 1.00 -3.91 20.06
C GLY A 269 0.54 -2.53 20.58
N ASP A 270 0.79 -1.48 19.83
CA ASP A 270 0.35 -0.13 20.19
C ASP A 270 -1.19 0.00 20.13
N PRO A 271 -1.79 0.89 20.94
CA PRO A 271 -3.23 1.18 20.87
C PRO A 271 -3.58 1.93 19.57
N ALA A 272 -4.85 1.87 19.16
CA ALA A 272 -5.34 2.40 17.89
C ALA A 272 -5.00 3.89 17.69
N GLU A 273 -5.08 4.70 18.72
CA GLU A 273 -4.77 6.13 18.70
C GLU A 273 -3.30 6.37 18.31
N ARG A 274 -2.39 5.58 18.90
CA ARG A 274 -0.97 5.66 18.60
C ARG A 274 -0.67 5.14 17.21
N SER A 275 -1.30 4.04 16.80
CA SER A 275 -1.15 3.48 15.45
C SER A 275 -1.61 4.47 14.37
N LEU A 276 -2.73 5.17 14.58
CA LEU A 276 -3.17 6.24 13.69
C LEU A 276 -2.20 7.43 13.65
N ALA A 277 -1.65 7.84 14.79
CA ALA A 277 -0.69 8.94 14.83
C ALA A 277 0.59 8.60 14.06
N ILE A 278 1.13 7.38 14.25
CA ILE A 278 2.30 6.88 13.52
C ILE A 278 2.00 6.77 12.03
N ALA A 279 0.87 6.20 11.65
CA ALA A 279 0.45 6.06 10.26
C ALA A 279 0.34 7.42 9.55
N ASN A 280 -0.34 8.38 10.19
CA ASN A 280 -0.46 9.74 9.66
C ASN A 280 0.90 10.43 9.50
N ALA A 281 1.82 10.24 10.46
CA ALA A 281 3.17 10.78 10.35
C ALA A 281 3.97 10.12 9.22
N CYS A 282 3.85 8.81 9.03
CA CYS A 282 4.47 8.08 7.92
C CYS A 282 3.96 8.60 6.57
N GLY A 283 2.64 8.69 6.38
CA GLY A 283 2.03 9.23 5.18
C GLY A 283 2.47 10.67 4.91
N ALA A 284 2.45 11.55 5.92
CA ALA A 284 2.87 12.93 5.78
C ALA A 284 4.37 13.04 5.42
N LEU A 285 5.26 12.34 6.12
CA LEU A 285 6.70 12.39 5.88
C LEU A 285 7.08 11.87 4.49
N SER A 286 6.37 10.87 3.96
CA SER A 286 6.64 10.31 2.63
C SER A 286 6.39 11.29 1.49
N THR A 287 5.57 12.34 1.71
CA THR A 287 5.27 13.35 0.69
C THR A 287 6.39 14.37 0.43
N ARG A 288 7.51 14.33 1.18
CA ARG A 288 8.60 15.31 1.10
C ARG A 288 9.54 15.16 -0.09
N ALA A 289 9.40 14.09 -0.88
CA ALA A 289 10.15 13.89 -2.12
C ALA A 289 9.24 13.34 -3.22
N VAL A 290 9.72 13.44 -4.47
CA VAL A 290 9.02 12.88 -5.63
C VAL A 290 9.19 11.36 -5.67
N GLY A 291 8.08 10.64 -5.88
CA GLY A 291 8.03 9.17 -5.95
C GLY A 291 7.68 8.51 -4.60
N GLY A 292 7.10 7.30 -4.68
CA GLY A 292 6.46 6.63 -3.54
C GLY A 292 7.39 6.16 -2.41
N VAL A 293 8.70 6.05 -2.64
CA VAL A 293 9.60 5.36 -1.68
C VAL A 293 10.74 6.23 -1.12
N ASP A 294 11.08 7.35 -1.75
CA ASP A 294 12.33 8.05 -1.44
C ASP A 294 12.30 8.87 -0.14
N ALA A 295 11.13 9.38 0.23
CA ALA A 295 10.94 10.09 1.48
C ALA A 295 10.25 9.27 2.57
N GLN A 296 10.10 7.97 2.39
CA GLN A 296 9.57 7.10 3.43
C GLN A 296 10.44 7.24 4.70
N PRO A 297 9.82 7.48 5.88
CA PRO A 297 10.58 7.74 7.10
C PRO A 297 11.10 6.47 7.77
N THR A 298 12.11 6.63 8.61
CA THR A 298 12.44 5.66 9.67
C THR A 298 11.50 5.87 10.87
N MET A 299 11.41 4.87 11.76
CA MET A 299 10.61 5.00 12.99
C MET A 299 11.12 6.15 13.88
N ASP A 300 12.42 6.38 13.95
CA ASP A 300 13.01 7.48 14.73
C ASP A 300 12.58 8.85 14.19
N GLU A 301 12.52 9.03 12.87
CA GLU A 301 12.00 10.26 12.25
C GLU A 301 10.52 10.49 12.57
N VAL A 302 9.71 9.43 12.54
CA VAL A 302 8.29 9.46 12.91
C VAL A 302 8.12 9.89 14.36
N LEU A 303 8.82 9.22 15.29
CA LEU A 303 8.72 9.52 16.73
C LEU A 303 9.22 10.93 17.05
N THR A 304 10.26 11.40 16.36
CA THR A 304 10.76 12.77 16.50
C THR A 304 9.70 13.79 16.10
N LEU A 305 9.05 13.59 14.95
CA LEU A 305 7.99 14.49 14.47
C LEU A 305 6.81 14.54 15.46
N LEU A 306 6.36 13.39 15.97
CA LEU A 306 5.25 13.32 16.91
C LEU A 306 5.57 13.99 18.25
N SER A 307 6.82 13.86 18.75
CA SER A 307 7.25 14.50 20.01
C SER A 307 7.30 16.03 19.91
N LEU A 308 7.64 16.59 18.77
CA LEU A 308 7.62 18.03 18.51
C LEU A 308 6.19 18.60 18.48
N GLY A 309 5.22 17.81 18.00
CA GLY A 309 3.80 18.19 17.98
C GLY A 309 3.18 18.25 19.38
N ASP A 310 3.63 17.43 20.32
CA ASP A 310 3.15 17.41 21.72
C ASP A 310 3.76 18.55 22.55
N ALA A 311 4.98 18.99 22.25
CA ALA A 311 5.66 20.06 22.95
C ALA A 311 5.14 21.49 22.60
N GLY A 312 4.34 21.59 21.54
CA GLY A 312 3.73 22.85 21.07
C GLY A 312 2.27 23.06 21.46
N ARG A 313 1.72 22.15 22.28
CA ARG A 313 0.36 22.26 22.85
C ARG A 313 0.42 22.50 24.36
#